data_5c0368bd0af4856bfc8b0d0cdaf376a5
#
_entry.id   5c0368bd0af4856bfc8b0d0cdaf376a5
#
_cell.length_a   1.000
_cell.length_b   1.000
_cell.length_c   1.000
_cell.angle_alpha   90.00
_cell.angle_beta   90.00
_cell.angle_gamma   90.00
#
_symmetry.space_group_name_H-M   'P 1'
#
loop_
_entity.id
_entity.type
_entity.pdbx_description
1 polymer ?
#
loop_
_entity_poly.entity_id
_entity_poly.type
_entity_poly.pdbx_seq_one_letter_code
_entity_poly.pdbx_strand_id
1 'polypeptide(L)'
;GDKVDLIIQNKSTHADKRTAEGTMAAFFSNHKVGSFNVNHQGKRDESGFVIGILMTANGNFRVNCFFRKVQNKYVIHQIRIDKTDE
;
A
#
# COMPACT_ATOMS: atom_id res chain seq x y z
N GLY A 1 6.49 -14.39 12.28
CA GLY A 1 6.76 -13.45 11.22
C GLY A 1 5.67 -12.41 11.10
N ASP A 2 6.05 -11.29 10.56
CA ASP A 2 5.12 -10.19 10.41
C ASP A 2 4.21 -10.40 9.20
N LYS A 3 2.95 -10.11 9.41
CA LYS A 3 1.96 -10.20 8.34
C LYS A 3 1.60 -8.81 7.85
N VAL A 4 1.23 -8.74 6.58
CA VAL A 4 0.77 -7.50 5.97
C VAL A 4 -0.67 -7.72 5.49
N ASP A 5 -1.55 -6.79 5.85
CA ASP A 5 -2.91 -6.83 5.34
C ASP A 5 -2.94 -6.10 4.00
N LEU A 6 -3.28 -6.83 2.96
CA LEU A 6 -3.44 -6.27 1.62
C LEU A 6 -4.92 -6.24 1.28
N ILE A 7 -5.42 -5.04 0.98
CA ILE A 7 -6.80 -4.87 0.57
C ILE A 7 -6.77 -4.20 -0.80
N ILE A 8 -6.86 -5.00 -1.86
CA ILE A 8 -6.77 -4.51 -3.22
C ILE A 8 -8.11 -4.67 -3.90
N GLN A 9 -8.74 -3.56 -4.21
CA GLN A 9 -10.05 -3.51 -4.86
C GLN A 9 -11.06 -4.41 -4.12
N ASN A 10 -11.13 -4.21 -2.80
CA ASN A 10 -12.03 -4.91 -1.87
C ASN A 10 -11.71 -6.38 -1.65
N LYS A 11 -10.57 -6.84 -2.12
CA LYS A 11 -10.13 -8.21 -1.86
C LYS A 11 -9.05 -8.18 -0.78
N SER A 12 -9.34 -8.80 0.36
CA SER A 12 -8.44 -8.79 1.51
C SER A 12 -7.58 -10.04 1.55
N THR A 13 -6.33 -9.86 1.87
CA THR A 13 -5.38 -10.96 2.06
C THR A 13 -4.50 -10.63 3.26
N HIS A 14 -4.37 -11.56 4.18
CA HIS A 14 -3.45 -11.44 5.31
C HIS A 14 -2.23 -12.28 4.99
N ALA A 15 -1.16 -11.66 4.55
CA ALA A 15 -0.04 -12.36 3.92
C ALA A 15 1.26 -12.11 4.65
N ASP A 16 2.18 -13.07 4.56
CA ASP A 16 3.53 -12.82 5.02
C ASP A 16 4.22 -11.85 4.05
N LYS A 17 5.38 -11.36 4.45
CA LYS A 17 6.09 -10.34 3.69
C LYS A 17 6.39 -10.79 2.25
N ARG A 18 6.84 -12.02 2.09
CA ARG A 18 7.20 -12.53 0.76
C ARG A 18 5.97 -12.60 -0.16
N THR A 19 4.87 -13.11 0.37
CA THR A 19 3.62 -13.19 -0.39
C THR A 19 3.10 -11.79 -0.72
N ALA A 20 3.19 -10.87 0.24
CA ALA A 20 2.77 -9.49 0.01
C ALA A 20 3.61 -8.83 -1.08
N GLU A 21 4.91 -9.03 -1.07
CA GLU A 21 5.78 -8.48 -2.11
C GLU A 21 5.41 -9.04 -3.48
N GLY A 22 5.13 -10.35 -3.57
CA GLY A 22 4.72 -10.96 -4.83
C GLY A 22 3.40 -10.41 -5.35
N THR A 23 2.44 -10.22 -4.45
CA THR A 23 1.14 -9.66 -4.82
C THR A 23 1.29 -8.23 -5.35
N MET A 24 2.11 -7.42 -4.67
CA MET A 24 2.34 -6.06 -5.10
C MET A 24 3.11 -6.00 -6.41
N ALA A 25 4.08 -6.90 -6.59
CA ALA A 25 4.82 -6.97 -7.85
C ALA A 25 3.89 -7.31 -9.01
N ALA A 26 2.94 -8.23 -8.81
CA ALA A 26 1.95 -8.57 -9.83
C ALA A 26 1.06 -7.37 -10.15
N PHE A 27 0.65 -6.64 -9.12
CA PHE A 27 -0.17 -5.44 -9.34
C PHE A 27 0.58 -4.44 -10.22
N PHE A 28 1.84 -4.14 -9.89
CA PHE A 28 2.62 -3.18 -10.67
C PHE A 28 2.96 -3.69 -12.05
N SER A 29 3.06 -5.00 -12.23
CA SER A 29 3.28 -5.58 -13.54
C SER A 29 2.08 -5.36 -14.46
N ASN A 30 0.87 -5.38 -13.87
CA ASN A 30 -0.37 -5.19 -14.63
C ASN A 30 -0.81 -3.74 -14.74
N HIS A 31 -0.19 -2.86 -13.95
CA HIS A 31 -0.56 -1.44 -13.90
C HIS A 31 0.71 -0.60 -13.96
N LYS A 32 1.12 -0.25 -15.16
CA LYS A 32 2.35 0.51 -15.34
C LYS A 32 2.23 1.87 -14.64
N VAL A 33 3.10 2.11 -13.68
CA VAL A 33 3.06 3.32 -12.85
C VAL A 33 3.64 4.50 -13.59
N GLY A 34 2.88 5.60 -13.61
CA GLY A 34 3.36 6.87 -14.11
C GLY A 34 3.86 7.77 -12.99
N SER A 35 3.09 7.89 -11.92
CA SER A 35 3.48 8.74 -10.79
C SER A 35 2.70 8.35 -9.54
N PHE A 36 3.20 8.81 -8.40
CA PHE A 36 2.50 8.69 -7.13
C PHE A 36 2.56 10.04 -6.43
N ASN A 37 1.38 10.57 -6.07
CA ASN A 37 1.29 11.87 -5.41
C ASN A 37 0.71 11.68 -4.01
N VAL A 38 1.49 12.07 -3.01
CA VAL A 38 1.07 11.97 -1.61
C VAL A 38 0.13 13.11 -1.28
N ASN A 39 -1.05 12.79 -0.77
CA ASN A 39 -2.05 13.77 -0.36
C ASN A 39 -2.02 14.03 1.14
N HIS A 40 -1.85 12.97 1.92
CA HIS A 40 -1.81 13.06 3.37
C HIS A 40 -0.76 12.11 3.90
N GLN A 41 -0.08 12.53 4.94
CA GLN A 41 0.84 11.66 5.64
C GLN A 41 0.90 12.11 7.09
N GLY A 42 1.15 11.20 7.96
CA GLY A 42 1.24 11.48 9.37
C GLY A 42 2.03 10.44 10.10
N LYS A 43 2.54 10.84 11.25
CA LYS A 43 3.34 9.97 12.08
C LYS A 43 3.07 10.33 13.53
N ARG A 44 2.78 9.33 14.33
CA ARG A 44 2.49 9.54 15.74
C ARG A 44 3.01 8.37 16.54
N ASP A 45 3.86 8.67 17.52
CA ASP A 45 4.49 7.63 18.35
C ASP A 45 5.18 6.60 17.47
N GLU A 46 4.68 5.38 17.45
CA GLU A 46 5.33 4.30 16.73
C GLU A 46 4.55 3.88 15.49
N SER A 47 3.65 4.72 15.03
CA SER A 47 2.86 4.42 13.84
C SER A 47 2.84 5.58 12.87
N GLY A 48 2.48 5.29 11.63
CA GLY A 48 2.35 6.32 10.62
C GLY A 48 1.51 5.85 9.45
N PHE A 49 1.21 6.80 8.57
CA PHE A 49 0.43 6.50 7.38
C PHE A 49 0.82 7.42 6.23
N VAL A 50 0.62 6.92 5.03
CA VAL A 50 0.75 7.69 3.80
C VAL A 50 -0.48 7.40 2.95
N ILE A 51 -1.13 8.45 2.48
CA ILE A 51 -2.28 8.34 1.59
C ILE A 51 -1.97 9.14 0.34
N GLY A 52 -2.10 8.52 -0.81
CA GLY A 52 -1.83 9.20 -2.06
C GLY A 52 -2.57 8.61 -3.23
N ILE A 53 -2.34 9.20 -4.39
CA ILE A 53 -2.93 8.75 -5.64
C ILE A 53 -1.84 8.20 -6.53
N LEU A 54 -2.01 6.95 -6.94
CA LEU A 54 -1.14 6.26 -7.85
C LEU A 54 -1.74 6.38 -9.24
N MET A 55 -1.00 6.99 -10.15
CA MET A 55 -1.45 7.16 -11.53
C MET A 55 -0.80 6.10 -12.38
N THR A 56 -1.62 5.29 -13.04
CA THR A 56 -1.12 4.19 -13.87
C THR A 56 -1.73 4.25 -15.26
N ALA A 57 -1.19 3.45 -16.15
CA ALA A 57 -1.71 3.35 -17.51
C ALA A 57 -3.15 2.83 -17.56
N ASN A 58 -3.59 2.13 -16.50
CA ASN A 58 -4.91 1.51 -16.44
C ASN A 58 -5.86 2.24 -15.50
N GLY A 59 -5.54 3.48 -15.13
CA GLY A 59 -6.38 4.28 -14.26
C GLY A 59 -5.67 4.72 -13.02
N ASN A 60 -6.37 5.45 -12.18
CA ASN A 60 -5.81 6.00 -10.96
C ASN A 60 -6.33 5.22 -9.75
N PHE A 61 -5.48 5.08 -8.76
CA PHE A 61 -5.79 4.32 -7.55
C PHE A 61 -5.47 5.16 -6.33
N ARG A 62 -6.35 5.10 -5.34
CA ARG A 62 -6.03 5.64 -4.02
C ARG A 62 -5.28 4.57 -3.25
N VAL A 63 -4.14 4.94 -2.70
CA VAL A 63 -3.32 4.02 -1.91
C VAL A 63 -3.24 4.54 -0.50
N ASN A 64 -3.62 3.70 0.45
CA ASN A 64 -3.46 3.96 1.88
C ASN A 64 -2.43 2.96 2.39
N CYS A 65 -1.33 3.46 2.91
CA CYS A 65 -0.27 2.63 3.45
C CYS A 65 -0.12 2.95 4.93
N PHE A 66 -0.24 1.92 5.77
CA PHE A 66 -0.09 2.07 7.22
C PHE A 66 1.12 1.29 7.67
N PHE A 67 1.93 1.92 8.50
CA PHE A 67 3.13 1.28 9.01
C PHE A 67 3.28 1.56 10.50
N ARG A 68 4.10 0.74 11.14
CA ARG A 68 4.40 0.91 12.56
C ARG A 68 5.84 0.55 12.81
N LYS A 69 6.35 1.03 13.94
CA LYS A 69 7.73 0.79 14.33
C LYS A 69 7.81 -0.50 15.14
N VAL A 70 8.68 -1.38 14.71
CA VAL A 70 8.94 -2.65 15.40
C VAL A 70 10.45 -2.76 15.53
N GLN A 71 10.94 -2.82 16.77
CA GLN A 71 12.38 -2.95 17.03
C GLN A 71 13.20 -1.91 16.26
N ASN A 72 12.79 -0.64 16.38
CA ASN A 72 13.46 0.51 15.78
C ASN A 72 13.43 0.54 14.25
N LYS A 73 12.57 -0.25 13.62
CA LYS A 73 12.37 -0.23 12.18
C LYS A 73 10.90 -0.04 11.87
N TYR A 74 10.61 0.78 10.85
CA TYR A 74 9.23 0.90 10.39
C TYR A 74 8.92 -0.22 9.42
N VAL A 75 7.81 -0.90 9.69
CA VAL A 75 7.34 -1.98 8.84
C VAL A 75 5.92 -1.67 8.40
N ILE A 76 5.63 -2.00 7.15
CA ILE A 76 4.28 -1.85 6.61
C ILE A 76 3.41 -2.95 7.18
N HIS A 77 2.24 -2.57 7.73
CA HIS A 77 1.33 -3.58 8.24
C HIS A 77 0.01 -3.61 7.48
N GLN A 78 -0.30 -2.60 6.67
CA GLN A 78 -1.49 -2.64 5.83
C GLN A 78 -1.31 -1.75 4.61
N ILE A 79 -1.73 -2.27 3.45
CA ILE A 79 -1.80 -1.50 2.21
C ILE A 79 -3.21 -1.69 1.66
N ARG A 80 -3.89 -0.58 1.39
CA ARG A 80 -5.19 -0.61 0.75
C ARG A 80 -5.12 0.15 -0.57
N ILE A 81 -5.57 -0.48 -1.65
CA ILE A 81 -5.56 0.10 -2.98
C ILE A 81 -6.97 0.00 -3.56
N ASP A 82 -7.56 1.15 -3.88
CA ASP A 82 -8.88 1.23 -4.48
C ASP A 82 -8.82 2.07 -5.74
N LYS A 83 -9.51 1.63 -6.78
CA LYS A 83 -9.58 2.40 -8.01
C LYS A 83 -10.43 3.65 -7.78
N THR A 84 -9.97 4.78 -8.29
CA THR A 84 -10.73 6.02 -8.20
C THR A 84 -11.50 6.25 -9.49
N ASP A 85 -12.50 7.12 -9.43
CA ASP A 85 -13.29 7.49 -10.61
C ASP A 85 -12.65 8.61 -11.40
N GLU A 86 -11.50 9.09 -10.94
CA GLU A 86 -10.84 10.23 -11.60
C GLU A 86 -9.80 9.82 -12.59
#